data_58ba3ced1030f5181497ae298e7492d8
#
_entry.id   58ba3ced1030f5181497ae298e7492d8
#
_cell.length_a   1.000
_cell.length_b   1.000
_cell.length_c   1.000
_cell.angle_alpha   90.00
_cell.angle_beta   90.00
_cell.angle_gamma   90.00
#
_symmetry.space_group_name_H-M   'P 1'
#
loop_
_entity.id
_entity.type
_entity.pdbx_description
1 polymer ?
#
loop_
_entity_poly.entity_id
_entity_poly.type
_entity_poly.pdbx_seq_one_letter_code
_entity_poly.pdbx_strand_id
1 'polypeptide(L)'
;MKMTSPSPFLEQVNAVVGNNINNEYFCQKDLSTALCLSSSQVYRKIKQQTGLTPSVYIRNKRLEKSFILITSTELLMYEITYLVGFNSLSYFSRCFSEHYGYPPSSLRVL
;
A
#
# COMPACT_ATOMS: atom_id res chain seq x y z
N MET A 1 -7.83 16.65 20.54
CA MET A 1 -6.89 15.65 20.07
C MET A 1 -6.14 16.11 18.85
N LYS A 2 -4.88 15.84 18.83
CA LYS A 2 -4.02 16.35 17.78
C LYS A 2 -3.85 15.34 16.66
N MET A 3 -4.13 15.74 15.44
CA MET A 3 -3.84 14.94 14.26
C MET A 3 -2.35 14.96 14.00
N THR A 4 -1.76 13.80 13.78
CA THR A 4 -0.34 13.71 13.48
C THR A 4 -0.16 13.60 11.97
N SER A 5 0.49 14.60 11.38
CA SER A 5 0.84 14.56 9.96
C SER A 5 2.02 13.62 9.75
N PRO A 6 2.13 12.96 8.58
CA PRO A 6 3.33 12.21 8.27
C PRO A 6 4.54 13.14 8.28
N SER A 7 5.71 12.59 8.58
CA SER A 7 6.95 13.34 8.46
C SER A 7 7.19 13.71 7.00
N PRO A 8 8.04 14.74 6.73
CA PRO A 8 8.39 15.04 5.34
C PRO A 8 8.93 13.85 4.57
N PHE A 9 9.68 12.97 5.24
CA PHE A 9 10.17 11.75 4.62
C PHE A 9 9.01 10.84 4.21
N LEU A 10 8.06 10.59 5.11
CA LEU A 10 6.92 9.73 4.82
C LEU A 10 6.01 10.33 3.76
N GLU A 11 5.90 11.66 3.71
CA GLU A 11 5.15 12.31 2.63
C GLU A 11 5.77 12.00 1.27
N GLN A 12 7.10 12.03 1.18
CA GLN A 12 7.80 11.68 -0.05
C GLN A 12 7.59 10.21 -0.39
N VAL A 13 7.71 9.32 0.60
CA VAL A 13 7.46 7.89 0.41
C VAL A 13 6.06 7.67 -0.13
N ASN A 14 5.06 8.29 0.49
CA ASN A 14 3.67 8.11 0.10
C ASN A 14 3.40 8.59 -1.32
N ALA A 15 4.04 9.70 -1.73
CA ALA A 15 3.90 10.21 -3.09
C ALA A 15 4.49 9.23 -4.11
N VAL A 16 5.69 8.70 -3.83
CA VAL A 16 6.34 7.75 -4.74
C VAL A 16 5.53 6.45 -4.82
N VAL A 17 5.12 5.92 -3.68
CA VAL A 17 4.31 4.68 -3.65
C VAL A 17 2.99 4.90 -4.39
N GLY A 18 2.33 6.02 -4.14
CA GLY A 18 1.06 6.33 -4.80
C GLY A 18 1.19 6.40 -6.32
N ASN A 19 2.28 7.01 -6.81
CA ASN A 19 2.51 7.13 -8.25
C ASN A 19 2.84 5.79 -8.91
N ASN A 20 3.19 4.77 -8.13
CA ASN A 20 3.58 3.45 -8.63
C ASN A 20 2.66 2.35 -8.12
N ILE A 21 1.50 2.71 -7.58
CA ILE A 21 0.63 1.76 -6.88
C ILE A 21 0.17 0.62 -7.80
N ASN A 22 -0.02 0.89 -9.08
CA ASN A 22 -0.50 -0.11 -10.03
C ASN A 22 0.62 -0.98 -10.60
N ASN A 23 1.86 -0.71 -10.25
CA ASN A 23 2.99 -1.51 -10.71
C ASN A 23 3.29 -2.60 -9.69
N GLU A 24 2.94 -3.85 -10.02
CA GLU A 24 3.13 -4.97 -9.10
C GLU A 24 4.59 -5.23 -8.76
N TYR A 25 5.50 -4.76 -9.59
CA TYR A 25 6.94 -4.96 -9.40
C TYR A 25 7.60 -3.87 -8.57
N PHE A 26 6.86 -2.82 -8.24
CA PHE A 26 7.41 -1.73 -7.44
C PHE A 26 7.78 -2.24 -6.04
N CYS A 27 9.03 -2.03 -5.65
CA CYS A 27 9.55 -2.57 -4.40
C CYS A 27 10.48 -1.57 -3.70
N GLN A 28 11.06 -1.98 -2.59
CA GLN A 28 11.97 -1.14 -1.80
C GLN A 28 13.11 -0.57 -2.64
N LYS A 29 13.66 -1.37 -3.56
CA LYS A 29 14.76 -0.92 -4.40
C LYS A 29 14.34 0.29 -5.26
N ASP A 30 13.16 0.20 -5.85
CA ASP A 30 12.64 1.30 -6.67
C ASP A 30 12.38 2.53 -5.83
N LEU A 31 11.89 2.34 -4.62
CA LEU A 31 11.65 3.42 -3.69
C LEU A 31 12.97 4.11 -3.31
N SER A 32 14.01 3.33 -3.02
CA SER A 32 15.30 3.90 -2.67
C SER A 32 15.90 4.71 -3.84
N THR A 33 15.74 4.21 -5.06
CA THR A 33 16.18 4.93 -6.24
C THR A 33 15.44 6.26 -6.39
N ALA A 34 14.13 6.24 -6.24
CA ALA A 34 13.31 7.44 -6.37
C ALA A 34 13.64 8.49 -5.31
N LEU A 35 14.00 8.07 -4.11
CA LEU A 35 14.30 8.96 -3.00
C LEU A 35 15.78 9.34 -2.93
N CYS A 36 16.61 8.80 -3.82
CA CYS A 36 18.06 9.02 -3.82
C CYS A 36 18.70 8.61 -2.49
N LEU A 37 18.23 7.50 -1.93
CA LEU A 37 18.74 6.93 -0.70
C LEU A 37 19.17 5.49 -0.95
N SER A 38 20.05 4.96 -0.08
CA SER A 38 20.37 3.54 -0.15
C SER A 38 19.20 2.71 0.37
N SER A 39 19.15 1.43 -0.02
CA SER A 39 18.15 0.51 0.50
C SER A 39 18.19 0.43 2.03
N SER A 40 19.39 0.44 2.60
CA SER A 40 19.55 0.39 4.06
C SER A 40 18.95 1.62 4.74
N GLN A 41 19.17 2.79 4.13
CA GLN A 41 18.60 4.03 4.67
C GLN A 41 17.08 4.03 4.61
N VAL A 42 16.52 3.57 3.50
CA VAL A 42 15.06 3.47 3.33
C VAL A 42 14.49 2.50 4.36
N TYR A 43 15.11 1.31 4.48
CA TYR A 43 14.65 0.32 5.46
C TYR A 43 14.64 0.91 6.86
N ARG A 44 15.76 1.49 7.29
CA ARG A 44 15.90 2.02 8.64
C ARG A 44 14.91 3.14 8.92
N LYS A 45 14.76 4.08 7.98
CA LYS A 45 13.88 5.23 8.18
C LYS A 45 12.41 4.82 8.25
N ILE A 46 11.96 3.93 7.36
CA ILE A 46 10.57 3.46 7.37
C ILE A 46 10.33 2.66 8.65
N LYS A 47 11.23 1.74 8.99
CA LYS A 47 11.09 0.92 10.18
C LYS A 47 11.03 1.78 11.44
N GLN A 48 11.89 2.79 11.51
CA GLN A 48 11.94 3.67 12.67
C GLN A 48 10.68 4.52 12.82
N GLN A 49 10.13 5.00 11.70
CA GLN A 49 8.99 5.91 11.76
C GLN A 49 7.63 5.21 11.78
N THR A 50 7.55 3.98 11.30
CA THR A 50 6.27 3.28 11.18
C THR A 50 6.22 1.96 11.94
N GLY A 51 7.36 1.42 12.32
CA GLY A 51 7.44 0.08 12.91
C GLY A 51 7.34 -1.03 11.89
N LEU A 52 7.16 -0.70 10.61
CA LEU A 52 6.96 -1.66 9.52
C LEU A 52 8.18 -1.72 8.62
N THR A 53 8.39 -2.89 7.99
CA THR A 53 9.36 -2.98 6.92
C THR A 53 8.82 -2.25 5.67
N PRO A 54 9.68 -1.82 4.75
CA PRO A 54 9.19 -1.19 3.51
C PRO A 54 8.23 -2.06 2.72
N SER A 55 8.49 -3.37 2.64
CA SER A 55 7.58 -4.29 1.92
C SER A 55 6.18 -4.27 2.51
N VAL A 56 6.09 -4.35 3.84
CA VAL A 56 4.80 -4.33 4.52
C VAL A 56 4.15 -2.96 4.38
N TYR A 57 4.94 -1.90 4.47
CA TYR A 57 4.42 -0.54 4.33
C TYR A 57 3.81 -0.32 2.94
N ILE A 58 4.51 -0.75 1.88
CA ILE A 58 4.01 -0.64 0.51
C ILE A 58 2.74 -1.47 0.36
N ARG A 59 2.74 -2.71 0.87
CA ARG A 59 1.56 -3.58 0.79
C ARG A 59 0.36 -2.94 1.49
N ASN A 60 0.57 -2.36 2.66
CA ASN A 60 -0.52 -1.71 3.38
C ASN A 60 -1.07 -0.51 2.61
N LYS A 61 -0.22 0.24 1.92
CA LYS A 61 -0.68 1.34 1.08
C LYS A 61 -1.53 0.85 -0.09
N ARG A 62 -1.16 -0.28 -0.68
CA ARG A 62 -1.96 -0.92 -1.72
C ARG A 62 -3.34 -1.32 -1.18
N LEU A 63 -3.39 -1.89 0.02
CA LEU A 63 -4.64 -2.30 0.65
C LEU A 63 -5.51 -1.10 1.00
N GLU A 64 -4.92 -0.01 1.48
CA GLU A 64 -5.65 1.22 1.76
C GLU A 64 -6.30 1.78 0.48
N LYS A 65 -5.55 1.79 -0.62
CA LYS A 65 -6.11 2.24 -1.91
C LYS A 65 -7.24 1.33 -2.36
N SER A 66 -7.09 0.01 -2.17
CA SER A 66 -8.14 -0.93 -2.53
C SER A 66 -9.42 -0.66 -1.74
N PHE A 67 -9.29 -0.37 -0.45
CA PHE A 67 -10.44 -0.04 0.39
C PHE A 67 -11.22 1.14 -0.20
N ILE A 68 -10.50 2.18 -0.59
CA ILE A 68 -11.11 3.36 -1.19
C ILE A 68 -11.85 2.98 -2.49
N LEU A 69 -11.21 2.19 -3.36
CA LEU A 69 -11.82 1.81 -4.63
C LEU A 69 -13.03 0.91 -4.44
N ILE A 70 -12.97 -0.01 -3.48
CA ILE A 70 -14.09 -0.92 -3.20
C ILE A 70 -15.31 -0.14 -2.73
N THR A 71 -15.10 0.87 -1.88
CA THR A 71 -16.20 1.61 -1.27
C THR A 71 -16.68 2.79 -2.12
N SER A 72 -15.87 3.26 -3.06
CA SER A 72 -16.21 4.46 -3.83
C SER A 72 -16.46 4.21 -5.32
N THR A 73 -16.27 2.99 -5.80
CA THR A 73 -16.49 2.66 -7.22
C THR A 73 -17.28 1.38 -7.35
N GLU A 74 -17.70 1.08 -8.58
CA GLU A 74 -18.35 -0.19 -8.90
C GLU A 74 -17.44 -1.12 -9.70
N LEU A 75 -16.13 -0.85 -9.67
CA LEU A 75 -15.15 -1.69 -10.32
C LEU A 75 -15.22 -3.12 -9.78
N LEU A 76 -14.97 -4.09 -10.65
CA LEU A 76 -14.95 -5.48 -10.23
C LEU A 76 -13.77 -5.74 -9.32
N MET A 77 -13.92 -6.71 -8.42
CA MET A 77 -12.88 -6.97 -7.44
C MET A 77 -11.55 -7.33 -8.09
N TYR A 78 -11.56 -8.10 -9.19
CA TYR A 78 -10.32 -8.43 -9.86
C TYR A 78 -9.69 -7.21 -10.52
N GLU A 79 -10.50 -6.26 -11.00
CA GLU A 79 -9.97 -5.02 -11.56
C GLU A 79 -9.23 -4.21 -10.49
N ILE A 80 -9.84 -4.10 -9.33
CA ILE A 80 -9.23 -3.40 -8.20
C ILE A 80 -7.92 -4.06 -7.80
N THR A 81 -7.91 -5.39 -7.77
CA THR A 81 -6.71 -6.18 -7.43
C THR A 81 -5.51 -5.72 -8.26
N TYR A 82 -5.68 -5.64 -9.57
CA TYR A 82 -4.58 -5.26 -10.46
C TYR A 82 -4.29 -3.76 -10.40
N LEU A 83 -5.31 -2.93 -10.26
CA LEU A 83 -5.11 -1.48 -10.16
C LEU A 83 -4.26 -1.09 -8.96
N VAL A 84 -4.33 -1.86 -7.87
CA VAL A 84 -3.53 -1.55 -6.69
C VAL A 84 -2.25 -2.38 -6.60
N GLY A 85 -1.90 -3.07 -7.68
CA GLY A 85 -0.58 -3.69 -7.81
C GLY A 85 -0.44 -5.09 -7.26
N PHE A 86 -1.54 -5.79 -6.98
CA PHE A 86 -1.48 -7.21 -6.68
C PHE A 86 -1.55 -8.00 -8.00
N ASN A 87 -0.95 -9.18 -8.02
CA ASN A 87 -0.93 -10.00 -9.22
C ASN A 87 -1.88 -11.19 -9.14
N SER A 88 -2.61 -11.34 -8.05
CA SER A 88 -3.57 -12.42 -7.91
C SER A 88 -4.68 -12.02 -6.95
N LEU A 89 -5.92 -12.32 -7.33
CA LEU A 89 -7.08 -12.04 -6.49
C LEU A 89 -7.01 -12.82 -5.18
N SER A 90 -6.55 -14.06 -5.22
CA SER A 90 -6.45 -14.89 -4.02
C SER A 90 -5.48 -14.30 -3.01
N TYR A 91 -4.32 -13.87 -3.47
CA TYR A 91 -3.32 -13.27 -2.58
C TYR A 91 -3.81 -11.93 -2.04
N PHE A 92 -4.42 -11.12 -2.91
CA PHE A 92 -5.01 -9.85 -2.49
C PHE A 92 -6.04 -10.06 -1.38
N SER A 93 -6.98 -10.99 -1.60
CA SER A 93 -8.04 -11.26 -0.63
C SER A 93 -7.48 -11.70 0.72
N ARG A 94 -6.44 -12.55 0.69
CA ARG A 94 -5.80 -12.99 1.92
C ARG A 94 -5.14 -11.84 2.66
N CYS A 95 -4.37 -11.01 1.95
CA CYS A 95 -3.70 -9.86 2.55
C CYS A 95 -4.72 -8.86 3.11
N PHE A 96 -5.80 -8.63 2.37
CA PHE A 96 -6.86 -7.72 2.81
C PHE A 96 -7.50 -8.23 4.10
N SER A 97 -7.83 -9.53 4.14
CA SER A 97 -8.44 -10.13 5.32
C SER A 97 -7.54 -10.09 6.54
N GLU A 98 -6.24 -10.32 6.33
CA GLU A 98 -5.27 -10.25 7.43
C GLU A 98 -5.14 -8.83 7.95
N HIS A 99 -5.21 -7.85 7.07
CA HIS A 99 -5.02 -6.45 7.44
C HIS A 99 -6.27 -5.86 8.11
N TYR A 100 -7.45 -6.12 7.54
CA TYR A 100 -8.69 -5.50 8.01
C TYR A 100 -9.55 -6.40 8.89
N GLY A 101 -9.29 -7.70 8.93
CA GLY A 101 -10.05 -8.63 9.74
C GLY A 101 -11.33 -9.16 9.09
N TYR A 102 -11.57 -8.86 7.81
CA TYR A 102 -12.70 -9.36 7.04
C TYR A 102 -12.36 -9.32 5.55
N PRO A 103 -13.03 -10.14 4.72
CA PRO A 103 -12.69 -10.18 3.29
C PRO A 103 -13.17 -8.91 2.56
N PRO A 104 -12.51 -8.57 1.45
CA PRO A 104 -12.90 -7.36 0.71
C PRO A 104 -14.33 -7.39 0.20
N SER A 105 -14.86 -8.58 -0.10
CA SER A 105 -16.24 -8.70 -0.57
C SER A 105 -17.27 -8.26 0.46
N SER A 106 -16.93 -8.29 1.75
CA SER A 106 -17.87 -7.87 2.79
C SER A 106 -18.14 -6.36 2.78
N LEU A 107 -17.34 -5.59 2.06
CA LEU A 107 -17.57 -4.16 1.90
C LEU A 107 -18.61 -3.86 0.83
N ARG A 108 -19.02 -4.85 0.06
CA ARG A 108 -20.02 -4.68 -0.99
C ARG A 108 -21.24 -5.49 -0.66
N VAL A 109 -22.29 -4.78 -0.28
CA VAL A 109 -23.57 -5.39 0.06
C VAL A 109 -24.45 -5.36 -1.17
N LEU A 110 -25.07 -6.47 -1.46
CA LEU A 110 -26.01 -6.58 -2.59
C LEU A 110 -27.40 -6.13 -2.16
#